data_29b42d5300bb196b5f05bcf5d7addd1c
#
_entry.id   29b42d5300bb196b5f05bcf5d7addd1c
#
_cell.length_a   1.000
_cell.length_b   1.000
_cell.length_c   1.000
_cell.angle_alpha   90.00
_cell.angle_beta   90.00
_cell.angle_gamma   90.00
#
_symmetry.space_group_name_H-M   'P 1'
#
loop_
_entity.id
_entity.type
_entity.pdbx_description
1 polymer ?
#
loop_
_entity_poly.entity_id
_entity_poly.type
_entity_poly.pdbx_seq_one_letter_code
_entity_poly.pdbx_strand_id
1 'polypeptide(L)'
;MARKPLNGNPALPKAEWKILLVGDYPSKQKTRAAILKQQGYVVDTVRDAEEARTRWQPNLYDLVLVDVERDPWAGIKFCQEIGKVASPRQQVALLVGYHAPATTASAVTLIPKDEDPKYFVDRIRRLFRKVA
;
A
#
# COMPACT_ATOMS: atom_id res chain seq x y z
N MET A 1 24.81 18.06 1.31
CA MET A 1 24.21 17.62 1.13
C MET A 1 23.71 17.10 1.04
N ALA A 2 23.90 17.12 1.12
CA ALA A 2 23.10 16.59 1.22
C ALA A 2 22.98 15.79 1.06
N ARG A 3 23.19 15.62 1.41
CA ARG A 3 22.85 14.71 1.47
C ARG A 3 23.00 13.83 1.03
N LYS A 4 23.36 13.61 1.23
CA LYS A 4 23.32 12.66 1.13
C LYS A 4 23.55 12.09 0.66
N PRO A 5 23.95 12.06 0.60
CA PRO A 5 24.04 11.34 0.38
C PRO A 5 24.26 10.75 0.09
N LEU A 6 24.31 11.07 0.13
CA LEU A 6 24.39 10.30 0.18
C LEU A 6 24.65 9.49 -0.42
N ASN A 7 24.57 9.68 -0.31
CA ASN A 7 24.90 8.62 -0.90
C ASN A 7 24.98 8.39 -2.23
N GLY A 8 25.49 8.98 -2.91
CA GLY A 8 25.95 9.02 -4.26
C GLY A 8 25.94 7.74 -5.04
N ASN A 9 25.13 6.89 -4.65
CA ASN A 9 24.98 5.58 -5.25
C ASN A 9 23.84 5.63 -6.27
N PRO A 10 24.10 5.44 -7.58
CA PRO A 10 23.05 5.50 -8.57
C PRO A 10 22.03 4.39 -8.42
N ALA A 11 22.35 3.34 -7.68
CA ALA A 11 21.40 2.26 -7.41
C ALA A 11 20.58 2.53 -6.16
N LEU A 12 20.69 3.72 -5.57
CA LEU A 12 19.90 4.05 -4.40
C LEU A 12 18.43 3.95 -4.71
N PRO A 13 17.66 3.40 -3.80
CA PRO A 13 16.24 3.42 -3.95
C PRO A 13 15.76 4.87 -3.96
N LYS A 14 14.58 5.04 -4.45
CA LYS A 14 13.89 6.29 -4.42
C LYS A 14 13.92 6.88 -3.00
N ALA A 15 14.15 8.19 -2.89
CA ALA A 15 14.28 8.85 -1.59
C ALA A 15 13.03 8.71 -0.74
N GLU A 16 11.85 8.74 -1.37
CA GLU A 16 10.60 8.61 -0.66
C GLU A 16 9.65 7.69 -1.41
N TRP A 17 9.25 6.63 -0.73
CA TRP A 17 8.20 5.75 -1.23
C TRP A 17 6.87 6.20 -0.63
N LYS A 18 5.89 6.42 -1.48
CA LYS A 18 4.58 6.93 -1.08
C LYS A 18 3.55 5.83 -1.06
N ILE A 19 2.85 5.72 0.05
CA ILE A 19 1.81 4.72 0.26
C ILE A 19 0.47 5.41 0.50
N LEU A 20 -0.56 4.97 -0.21
CA LEU A 20 -1.94 5.33 0.12
C LEU A 20 -2.52 4.17 0.92
N LEU A 21 -2.84 4.42 2.18
CA LEU A 21 -3.43 3.42 3.05
C LEU A 21 -4.93 3.65 3.15
N VAL A 22 -5.70 2.70 2.63
CA VAL A 22 -7.15 2.77 2.58
C VAL A 22 -7.72 1.85 3.65
N GLY A 23 -8.46 2.39 4.60
CA GLY A 23 -9.03 1.57 5.66
C GLY A 23 -10.21 2.22 6.34
N ASP A 24 -11.23 1.42 6.66
CA ASP A 24 -12.45 1.89 7.30
C ASP A 24 -12.52 1.57 8.80
N TYR A 25 -11.40 1.16 9.39
CA TYR A 25 -11.29 0.87 10.82
C TYR A 25 -10.19 1.76 11.41
N PRO A 26 -10.58 2.91 12.00
CA PRO A 26 -9.62 3.97 12.37
C PRO A 26 -8.44 3.53 13.24
N SER A 27 -8.68 2.71 14.27
CA SER A 27 -7.59 2.33 15.18
C SER A 27 -6.56 1.45 14.49
N LYS A 28 -7.01 0.50 13.67
CA LYS A 28 -6.09 -0.37 12.93
C LYS A 28 -5.31 0.39 11.88
N GLN A 29 -5.98 1.31 11.20
CA GLN A 29 -5.35 2.14 10.20
C GLN A 29 -4.26 3.01 10.81
N LYS A 30 -4.54 3.61 11.96
CA LYS A 30 -3.59 4.44 12.66
C LYS A 30 -2.33 3.65 13.05
N THR A 31 -2.51 2.45 13.56
CA THR A 31 -1.40 1.58 13.94
C THR A 31 -0.55 1.22 12.71
N ARG A 32 -1.16 0.82 11.62
CA ARG A 32 -0.44 0.47 10.41
C ARG A 32 0.30 1.66 9.83
N ALA A 33 -0.34 2.83 9.83
CA ALA A 33 0.31 4.05 9.33
C ALA A 33 1.55 4.38 10.15
N ALA A 34 1.46 4.25 11.48
CA ALA A 34 2.60 4.51 12.35
C ALA A 34 3.76 3.56 12.07
N ILE A 35 3.46 2.27 11.90
CA ILE A 35 4.48 1.26 11.59
C ILE A 35 5.20 1.61 10.28
N LEU A 36 4.44 1.95 9.26
CA LEU A 36 5.01 2.26 7.95
C LEU A 36 5.83 3.55 7.97
N LYS A 37 5.35 4.57 8.68
CA LYS A 37 6.09 5.82 8.80
C LYS A 37 7.42 5.61 9.53
N GLN A 38 7.46 4.72 10.52
CA GLN A 38 8.70 4.38 11.21
C GLN A 38 9.75 3.78 10.28
N GLN A 39 9.29 3.16 9.19
CA GLN A 39 10.20 2.59 8.19
C GLN A 39 10.65 3.60 7.15
N GLY A 40 10.21 4.84 7.27
CA GLY A 40 10.62 5.91 6.36
C GLY A 40 9.69 6.15 5.18
N TYR A 41 8.55 5.47 5.14
CA TYR A 41 7.58 5.68 4.06
C TYR A 41 6.73 6.93 4.30
N VAL A 42 6.33 7.58 3.23
CA VAL A 42 5.35 8.66 3.27
C VAL A 42 3.98 8.01 3.15
N VAL A 43 3.12 8.21 4.13
CA VAL A 43 1.83 7.53 4.18
C VAL A 43 0.69 8.54 4.24
N ASP A 44 -0.19 8.46 3.25
CA ASP A 44 -1.47 9.17 3.29
C ASP A 44 -2.55 8.15 3.65
N THR A 45 -3.47 8.55 4.51
CA THR A 45 -4.56 7.67 4.93
C THR A 45 -5.90 8.20 4.44
N VAL A 46 -6.76 7.29 4.00
CA VAL A 46 -8.13 7.60 3.64
C VAL A 46 -9.03 6.55 4.31
N ARG A 47 -10.25 6.95 4.63
CA ARG A 47 -11.13 6.15 5.52
C ARG A 47 -12.00 5.13 4.80
N ASP A 48 -12.10 5.20 3.49
CA ASP A 48 -12.89 4.25 2.72
C ASP A 48 -12.51 4.30 1.24
N ALA A 49 -13.12 3.40 0.48
CA ALA A 49 -12.83 3.30 -0.95
C ALA A 49 -13.30 4.53 -1.73
N GLU A 50 -14.37 5.18 -1.28
CA GLU A 50 -14.88 6.37 -1.96
C GLU A 50 -13.91 7.54 -1.82
N GLU A 51 -13.41 7.77 -0.62
CA GLU A 51 -12.39 8.80 -0.40
C GLU A 51 -11.12 8.47 -1.17
N ALA A 52 -10.79 7.17 -1.24
CA ALA A 52 -9.62 6.72 -1.99
C ALA A 52 -9.73 7.07 -3.48
N ARG A 53 -10.91 6.91 -4.07
CA ARG A 53 -11.10 7.27 -5.47
C ARG A 53 -10.86 8.74 -5.74
N THR A 54 -11.26 9.59 -4.80
CA THR A 54 -11.05 11.02 -4.90
C THR A 54 -9.57 11.39 -4.79
N ARG A 55 -8.85 10.69 -3.92
CA ARG A 55 -7.46 10.97 -3.60
C ARG A 55 -6.47 10.37 -4.58
N TRP A 56 -6.78 9.20 -5.08
CA TRP A 56 -5.86 8.46 -5.92
C TRP A 56 -5.78 9.02 -7.33
N GLN A 57 -4.56 9.04 -7.86
CA GLN A 57 -4.28 9.35 -9.25
C GLN A 57 -3.17 8.43 -9.74
N PRO A 58 -3.13 8.08 -11.03
CA PRO A 58 -2.04 7.27 -11.56
C PRO A 58 -0.69 7.93 -11.27
N ASN A 59 0.26 7.13 -10.83
CA ASN A 59 1.63 7.56 -10.54
C ASN A 59 1.80 8.48 -9.32
N LEU A 60 0.75 8.75 -8.57
CA LEU A 60 0.86 9.57 -7.37
C LEU A 60 1.41 8.76 -6.19
N TYR A 61 1.06 7.49 -6.12
CA TYR A 61 1.52 6.59 -5.06
C TYR A 61 2.29 5.42 -5.62
N ASP A 62 3.25 4.93 -4.86
CA ASP A 62 4.04 3.74 -5.22
C ASP A 62 3.34 2.46 -4.79
N LEU A 63 2.55 2.54 -3.73
CA LEU A 63 1.76 1.42 -3.24
C LEU A 63 0.40 1.92 -2.77
N VAL A 64 -0.65 1.23 -3.18
CA VAL A 64 -1.99 1.41 -2.62
C VAL A 64 -2.29 0.17 -1.81
N LEU A 65 -2.43 0.34 -0.49
CA LEU A 65 -2.64 -0.74 0.45
C LEU A 65 -4.04 -0.64 1.01
N VAL A 66 -4.86 -1.66 0.77
CA VAL A 66 -6.29 -1.60 1.05
C VAL A 66 -6.67 -2.58 2.15
N ASP A 67 -7.32 -2.06 3.20
CA ASP A 67 -7.87 -2.87 4.29
C ASP A 67 -9.26 -2.33 4.66
N VAL A 68 -10.25 -2.68 3.86
CA VAL A 68 -11.63 -2.26 4.10
C VAL A 68 -12.38 -3.42 4.73
N GLU A 69 -12.69 -3.31 6.03
CA GLU A 69 -13.32 -4.38 6.80
C GLU A 69 -14.85 -4.29 6.85
N ARG A 70 -15.39 -3.07 6.87
CA ARG A 70 -16.84 -2.89 6.98
C ARG A 70 -17.56 -3.21 5.68
N ASP A 71 -16.91 -2.92 4.57
CA ASP A 71 -17.42 -3.22 3.26
C ASP A 71 -16.29 -3.78 2.39
N PRO A 72 -15.98 -5.06 2.57
CA PRO A 72 -14.85 -5.67 1.83
C PRO A 72 -15.02 -5.60 0.31
N TRP A 73 -16.25 -5.67 -0.18
CA TRP A 73 -16.49 -5.58 -1.62
C TRP A 73 -16.09 -4.23 -2.20
N ALA A 74 -16.32 -3.14 -1.44
CA ALA A 74 -15.91 -1.82 -1.89
C ALA A 74 -14.40 -1.75 -2.03
N GLY A 75 -13.66 -2.36 -1.10
CA GLY A 75 -12.20 -2.41 -1.17
C GLY A 75 -11.71 -3.23 -2.35
N ILE A 76 -12.28 -4.41 -2.56
CA ILE A 76 -11.92 -5.28 -3.67
C ILE A 76 -12.20 -4.59 -5.01
N LYS A 77 -13.36 -3.97 -5.12
CA LYS A 77 -13.74 -3.26 -6.34
C LYS A 77 -12.79 -2.12 -6.65
N PHE A 78 -12.41 -1.36 -5.62
CA PHE A 78 -11.44 -0.29 -5.78
C PHE A 78 -10.09 -0.82 -6.29
N CYS A 79 -9.61 -1.92 -5.70
CA CYS A 79 -8.37 -2.55 -6.15
C CYS A 79 -8.44 -2.94 -7.62
N GLN A 80 -9.55 -3.52 -8.03
CA GLN A 80 -9.73 -3.94 -9.42
C GLN A 80 -9.76 -2.74 -10.36
N GLU A 81 -10.43 -1.67 -9.96
CA GLU A 81 -10.52 -0.45 -10.76
C GLU A 81 -9.16 0.17 -11.01
N ILE A 82 -8.39 0.38 -9.94
CA ILE A 82 -7.09 1.02 -10.09
C ILE A 82 -6.06 0.10 -10.74
N GLY A 83 -6.19 -1.20 -10.54
CA GLY A 83 -5.30 -2.17 -11.16
C GLY A 83 -5.31 -2.14 -12.68
N LYS A 84 -6.41 -1.67 -13.27
CA LYS A 84 -6.55 -1.57 -14.72
C LYS A 84 -5.83 -0.35 -15.29
N VAL A 85 -5.67 0.71 -14.50
CA VAL A 85 -5.15 1.99 -14.97
C VAL A 85 -3.85 2.38 -14.27
N ALA A 86 -3.43 1.62 -13.28
CA ALA A 86 -2.19 1.90 -12.57
C ALA A 86 -0.99 1.68 -13.48
N SER A 87 0.05 2.48 -13.30
CA SER A 87 1.28 2.27 -14.03
C SER A 87 1.95 0.98 -13.54
N PRO A 88 2.84 0.37 -14.35
CA PRO A 88 3.55 -0.82 -13.92
C PRO A 88 4.38 -0.63 -12.64
N ARG A 89 4.70 0.60 -12.30
CA ARG A 89 5.50 0.89 -11.12
C ARG A 89 4.68 0.99 -9.84
N GLN A 90 3.36 1.17 -9.96
CA GLN A 90 2.49 1.24 -8.80
C GLN A 90 2.01 -0.14 -8.42
N GLN A 91 2.23 -0.49 -7.17
CA GLN A 91 1.76 -1.76 -6.62
C GLN A 91 0.40 -1.56 -5.96
N VAL A 92 -0.44 -2.60 -6.02
CA VAL A 92 -1.72 -2.61 -5.32
C VAL A 92 -1.76 -3.85 -4.46
N ALA A 93 -2.05 -3.69 -3.17
CA ALA A 93 -2.11 -4.81 -2.23
C ALA A 93 -3.39 -4.74 -1.42
N LEU A 94 -3.97 -5.89 -1.14
CA LEU A 94 -5.17 -6.04 -0.33
C LEU A 94 -4.83 -6.84 0.92
N LEU A 95 -5.13 -6.29 2.09
CA LEU A 95 -4.98 -7.02 3.35
C LEU A 95 -6.17 -7.94 3.52
N VAL A 96 -5.90 -9.20 3.79
CA VAL A 96 -6.93 -10.23 3.87
C VAL A 96 -6.86 -11.00 5.18
N GLY A 97 -8.04 -11.39 5.70
CA GLY A 97 -8.14 -12.27 6.85
C GLY A 97 -8.33 -13.72 6.42
N TYR A 98 -8.95 -14.50 7.30
CA TYR A 98 -9.19 -15.92 7.05
C TYR A 98 -10.05 -16.18 5.81
N HIS A 99 -10.95 -15.27 5.54
CA HIS A 99 -11.88 -15.42 4.42
C HIS A 99 -11.42 -14.53 3.27
N ALA A 100 -10.26 -14.87 2.73
CA ALA A 100 -9.74 -14.17 1.58
C ALA A 100 -10.71 -14.27 0.40
N PRO A 101 -10.85 -13.24 -0.42
CA PRO A 101 -11.71 -13.30 -1.59
C PRO A 101 -11.23 -14.40 -2.54
N ALA A 102 -12.18 -15.07 -3.16
CA ALA A 102 -11.88 -16.18 -4.07
C ALA A 102 -11.13 -15.71 -5.31
N THR A 103 -11.37 -14.50 -5.73
CA THR A 103 -10.74 -13.95 -6.93
C THR A 103 -10.34 -12.51 -6.72
N THR A 104 -9.16 -12.19 -7.20
CA THR A 104 -8.71 -10.81 -7.30
C THR A 104 -8.07 -10.66 -8.68
N ALA A 105 -7.95 -9.42 -9.14
CA ALA A 105 -7.20 -9.17 -10.35
C ALA A 105 -5.75 -9.63 -10.13
N SER A 106 -5.14 -10.18 -11.16
CA SER A 106 -3.77 -10.69 -11.07
C SER A 106 -2.75 -9.64 -10.66
N ALA A 107 -3.11 -8.37 -10.83
CA ALA A 107 -2.23 -7.25 -10.47
C ALA A 107 -2.29 -6.89 -8.98
N VAL A 108 -3.17 -7.55 -8.20
CA VAL A 108 -3.35 -7.24 -6.80
C VAL A 108 -2.65 -8.29 -5.94
N THR A 109 -1.76 -7.85 -5.07
CA THR A 109 -1.07 -8.73 -4.12
C THR A 109 -1.92 -8.89 -2.87
N LEU A 110 -2.06 -10.13 -2.38
CA LEU A 110 -2.77 -10.40 -1.14
C LEU A 110 -1.78 -10.47 0.02
N ILE A 111 -2.07 -9.77 1.10
CA ILE A 111 -1.23 -9.76 2.30
C ILE A 111 -2.07 -10.19 3.49
N PRO A 112 -1.69 -11.23 4.24
CA PRO A 112 -2.41 -11.62 5.45
C PRO A 112 -2.36 -10.50 6.49
N LYS A 113 -3.50 -10.11 7.04
CA LYS A 113 -3.56 -8.98 7.95
C LYS A 113 -3.27 -9.30 9.41
N ASP A 114 -3.31 -10.57 9.78
CA ASP A 114 -3.10 -10.97 11.17
C ASP A 114 -1.67 -11.42 11.45
N GLU A 115 -0.74 -11.06 10.59
CA GLU A 115 0.66 -11.36 10.81
C GLU A 115 1.29 -10.41 11.81
N ASP A 116 2.35 -10.88 12.42
CA ASP A 116 3.23 -10.05 13.24
C ASP A 116 3.66 -8.81 12.44
N PRO A 117 3.70 -7.62 13.06
CA PRO A 117 4.13 -6.41 12.37
C PRO A 117 5.45 -6.52 11.62
N LYS A 118 6.35 -7.34 12.12
CA LYS A 118 7.63 -7.60 11.49
C LYS A 118 7.45 -8.21 10.10
N TYR A 119 6.55 -9.17 9.97
CA TYR A 119 6.26 -9.80 8.67
C TYR A 119 5.53 -8.85 7.73
N PHE A 120 4.63 -8.05 8.28
CA PHE A 120 3.94 -7.03 7.51
C PHE A 120 4.93 -6.06 6.87
N VAL A 121 5.85 -5.52 7.66
CA VAL A 121 6.89 -4.61 7.18
C VAL A 121 7.73 -5.27 6.08
N ASP A 122 8.10 -6.53 6.29
CA ASP A 122 8.92 -7.25 5.33
C ASP A 122 8.20 -7.46 4.00
N ARG A 123 6.91 -7.77 4.05
CA ARG A 123 6.12 -7.94 2.83
C ARG A 123 5.99 -6.63 2.04
N ILE A 124 5.80 -5.52 2.74
CA ILE A 124 5.75 -4.22 2.09
C ILE A 124 7.08 -3.90 1.41
N ARG A 125 8.17 -4.14 2.13
CA ARG A 125 9.51 -3.91 1.59
C ARG A 125 9.77 -4.72 0.33
N ARG A 126 9.29 -5.95 0.29
CA ARG A 126 9.43 -6.81 -0.89
C ARG A 126 8.68 -6.28 -2.09
N LEU A 127 7.52 -5.68 -1.88
CA LEU A 127 6.75 -5.08 -2.97
C LEU A 127 7.55 -3.96 -3.65
N PHE A 128 8.21 -3.13 -2.86
CA PHE A 128 9.02 -2.05 -3.42
C PHE A 128 10.25 -2.57 -4.16
N ARG A 129 10.83 -3.69 -3.76
CA ARG A 129 11.96 -4.28 -4.46
C ARG A 129 11.62 -4.72 -5.87
N LYS A 130 10.37 -5.08 -6.12
CA LYS A 130 9.94 -5.55 -7.44
C LYS A 130 9.97 -4.44 -8.48
N VAL A 131 9.89 -3.18 -8.06
CA VAL A 131 9.87 -2.03 -8.97
C VAL A 131 11.13 -1.18 -8.88
N ALA A 132 12.01 -1.51 -7.99
CA ALA A 132 13.27 -0.77 -7.79
C ALA A 132 14.37 -1.18 -8.78
#